data_6ce0c3af3c3703981a637378420b2ed8
#
_entry.id   6ce0c3af3c3703981a637378420b2ed8
#
_cell.length_a   1.000
_cell.length_b   1.000
_cell.length_c   1.000
_cell.angle_alpha   90.00
_cell.angle_beta   90.00
_cell.angle_gamma   90.00
#
_symmetry.space_group_name_H-M   'P 1'
#
loop_
_entity.id
_entity.type
_entity.pdbx_description
1 polymer ?
#
loop_
_entity_poly.entity_id
_entity_poly.type
_entity_poly.pdbx_seq_one_letter_code
_entity_poly.pdbx_strand_id
1 'polypeptide(L)'
;MKNVIAFLLIFVSNFVFGQNSFNVTSQSVGVNSSFSVEIVLDNTSEVTAFQFDLSHNESAYELLSGSTLTSRAENHILSVSTVDETTIRVIVFSTSNEVISIGTGAVLNLNFSSNNEPGTYALSMSDIVLSDQNGAALGVSSTGGNVTILGPQYDLVTTAINFGEIPLNSTQQQSVNVSNTGNQDL
;
A
#
# COMPACT_ATOMS: atom_id res chain seq x y z
N MET A 1 -29.13 -65.20 -1.36
CA MET A 1 -29.34 -63.84 -1.87
C MET A 1 -28.17 -62.99 -1.35
N LYS A 2 -27.23 -62.61 -2.22
CA LYS A 2 -26.08 -61.77 -1.88
C LYS A 2 -26.43 -60.30 -2.18
N ASN A 3 -26.51 -59.50 -1.14
CA ASN A 3 -26.70 -58.04 -1.30
C ASN A 3 -25.39 -57.40 -1.75
N VAL A 4 -25.34 -56.87 -2.96
CA VAL A 4 -24.23 -56.03 -3.46
C VAL A 4 -24.59 -54.58 -3.11
N ILE A 5 -23.87 -54.02 -2.12
CA ILE A 5 -23.96 -52.58 -1.83
C ILE A 5 -23.03 -51.88 -2.80
N ALA A 6 -23.60 -51.17 -3.77
CA ALA A 6 -22.85 -50.30 -4.65
C ALA A 6 -22.48 -49.00 -3.91
N PHE A 7 -21.19 -48.75 -3.69
CA PHE A 7 -20.66 -47.53 -3.09
C PHE A 7 -20.52 -46.50 -4.23
N LEU A 8 -21.44 -45.50 -4.28
CA LEU A 8 -21.36 -44.40 -5.21
C LEU A 8 -20.30 -43.41 -4.70
N LEU A 9 -19.11 -43.41 -5.31
CA LEU A 9 -18.06 -42.44 -5.03
C LEU A 9 -18.36 -41.14 -5.75
N ILE A 10 -18.90 -40.13 -5.05
CA ILE A 10 -19.11 -38.80 -5.60
C ILE A 10 -17.75 -38.08 -5.59
N PHE A 11 -17.13 -37.96 -6.76
CA PHE A 11 -15.98 -37.07 -6.95
C PHE A 11 -16.49 -35.62 -6.97
N VAL A 12 -16.34 -34.91 -5.85
CA VAL A 12 -16.46 -33.46 -5.81
C VAL A 12 -15.15 -32.89 -6.36
N SER A 13 -15.12 -32.57 -7.64
CA SER A 13 -14.04 -31.79 -8.21
C SER A 13 -14.15 -30.35 -7.67
N ASN A 14 -13.28 -29.97 -6.74
CA ASN A 14 -13.09 -28.57 -6.41
C ASN A 14 -12.43 -27.90 -7.62
N PHE A 15 -13.21 -27.23 -8.45
CA PHE A 15 -12.68 -26.27 -9.39
C PHE A 15 -12.18 -25.08 -8.57
N VAL A 16 -10.87 -25.00 -8.35
CA VAL A 16 -10.24 -23.77 -7.91
C VAL A 16 -10.24 -22.85 -9.14
N PHE A 17 -11.30 -22.03 -9.25
CA PHE A 17 -11.26 -20.91 -10.17
C PHE A 17 -10.15 -19.97 -9.66
N GLY A 18 -9.23 -19.61 -10.53
CA GLY A 18 -8.25 -18.56 -10.23
C GLY A 18 -9.02 -17.35 -9.71
N GLN A 19 -8.64 -16.86 -8.53
CA GLN A 19 -9.28 -15.72 -7.91
C GLN A 19 -8.56 -14.46 -8.39
N ASN A 20 -9.31 -13.41 -8.79
CA ASN A 20 -8.71 -12.12 -9.07
C ASN A 20 -8.06 -11.57 -7.80
N SER A 21 -6.94 -10.88 -7.93
CA SER A 21 -6.26 -10.27 -6.78
C SER A 21 -5.64 -8.92 -7.11
N PHE A 22 -5.65 -8.03 -6.12
CA PHE A 22 -4.83 -6.83 -6.11
C PHE A 22 -3.60 -7.03 -5.24
N ASN A 23 -2.49 -6.46 -5.68
CA ASN A 23 -1.25 -6.39 -4.89
C ASN A 23 -0.74 -4.94 -4.91
N VAL A 24 -0.48 -4.41 -3.71
CA VAL A 24 0.16 -3.11 -3.51
C VAL A 24 1.67 -3.34 -3.44
N THR A 25 2.43 -2.73 -4.35
CA THR A 25 3.89 -2.89 -4.35
C THR A 25 4.53 -2.18 -3.16
N SER A 26 5.52 -2.82 -2.54
CA SER A 26 6.32 -2.18 -1.49
C SER A 26 7.39 -1.27 -2.10
N GLN A 27 7.68 -0.16 -1.41
CA GLN A 27 8.65 0.85 -1.83
C GLN A 27 9.64 1.17 -0.71
N SER A 28 10.87 1.54 -1.10
CA SER A 28 11.86 2.15 -0.22
C SER A 28 12.26 3.49 -0.79
N VAL A 29 12.17 4.56 0.01
CA VAL A 29 12.32 5.94 -0.42
C VAL A 29 13.06 6.73 0.65
N GLY A 30 13.82 7.75 0.27
CA GLY A 30 14.42 8.70 1.24
C GLY A 30 13.36 9.60 1.88
N VAL A 31 13.71 10.26 2.99
CA VAL A 31 12.90 11.34 3.57
C VAL A 31 12.71 12.48 2.57
N ASN A 32 11.58 13.20 2.66
CA ASN A 32 11.24 14.37 1.84
C ASN A 32 11.39 14.12 0.32
N SER A 33 10.98 12.95 -0.14
CA SER A 33 11.14 12.51 -1.54
C SER A 33 9.81 12.06 -2.14
N SER A 34 9.61 12.33 -3.41
CA SER A 34 8.46 11.82 -4.15
C SER A 34 8.70 10.38 -4.59
N PHE A 35 7.65 9.57 -4.57
CA PHE A 35 7.68 8.16 -5.00
C PHE A 35 6.32 7.73 -5.56
N SER A 36 6.30 6.59 -6.21
CA SER A 36 5.08 6.01 -6.77
C SER A 36 4.89 4.58 -6.27
N VAL A 37 3.65 4.25 -5.93
CA VAL A 37 3.20 2.92 -5.55
C VAL A 37 2.40 2.33 -6.69
N GLU A 38 2.82 1.19 -7.21
CA GLU A 38 2.08 0.47 -8.23
C GLU A 38 1.00 -0.40 -7.59
N ILE A 39 -0.19 -0.36 -8.20
CA ILE A 39 -1.28 -1.27 -7.91
C ILE A 39 -1.34 -2.30 -9.03
N VAL A 40 -1.00 -3.52 -8.70
CA VAL A 40 -0.98 -4.66 -9.62
C VAL A 40 -2.29 -5.41 -9.52
N LEU A 41 -2.93 -5.66 -10.67
CA LEU A 41 -4.09 -6.52 -10.79
C LEU A 41 -3.67 -7.83 -11.48
N ASP A 42 -3.98 -8.96 -10.84
CA ASP A 42 -3.97 -10.28 -11.44
C ASP A 42 -5.42 -10.73 -11.63
N ASN A 43 -5.91 -10.72 -12.86
CA ASN A 43 -7.30 -11.06 -13.15
C ASN A 43 -7.42 -12.24 -14.11
N THR A 44 -8.29 -13.16 -13.73
CA THR A 44 -8.66 -14.36 -14.49
C THR A 44 -9.95 -14.18 -15.29
N SER A 45 -10.59 -13.01 -15.17
CA SER A 45 -11.76 -12.56 -15.91
C SER A 45 -11.52 -11.15 -16.40
N GLU A 46 -12.15 -10.75 -17.51
CA GLU A 46 -12.12 -9.37 -17.99
C GLU A 46 -12.81 -8.44 -16.99
N VAL A 47 -12.20 -7.27 -16.73
CA VAL A 47 -12.62 -6.29 -15.74
C VAL A 47 -12.95 -4.98 -16.43
N THR A 48 -14.13 -4.41 -16.16
CA THR A 48 -14.55 -3.11 -16.72
C THR A 48 -14.45 -1.98 -15.72
N ALA A 49 -14.59 -2.30 -14.43
CA ALA A 49 -14.45 -1.29 -13.38
C ALA A 49 -13.93 -1.92 -12.08
N PHE A 50 -13.26 -1.11 -11.30
CA PHE A 50 -12.89 -1.47 -9.93
C PHE A 50 -12.88 -0.24 -9.01
N GLN A 51 -13.07 -0.51 -7.73
CA GLN A 51 -12.95 0.44 -6.64
C GLN A 51 -12.20 -0.22 -5.49
N PHE A 52 -11.47 0.57 -4.73
CA PHE A 52 -10.94 0.18 -3.42
C PHE A 52 -10.66 1.41 -2.57
N ASP A 53 -10.59 1.19 -1.27
CA ASP A 53 -10.03 2.13 -0.31
C ASP A 53 -8.61 1.67 0.05
N LEU A 54 -7.65 2.61 0.03
CA LEU A 54 -6.26 2.38 0.41
C LEU A 54 -5.97 3.12 1.71
N SER A 55 -5.69 2.38 2.77
CA SER A 55 -5.24 2.96 4.03
C SER A 55 -3.74 3.22 3.97
N HIS A 56 -3.32 4.40 4.46
CA HIS A 56 -1.94 4.86 4.50
C HIS A 56 -1.65 5.63 5.80
N ASN A 57 -0.40 5.98 6.02
CA ASN A 57 0.02 6.79 7.18
C ASN A 57 0.32 8.22 6.73
N GLU A 58 -0.60 9.16 6.98
CA GLU A 58 -0.48 10.56 6.54
C GLU A 58 0.68 11.30 7.23
N SER A 59 1.02 10.97 8.47
CA SER A 59 2.17 11.59 9.13
C SER A 59 3.51 11.20 8.48
N ALA A 60 3.56 10.05 7.82
CA ALA A 60 4.76 9.54 7.17
C ALA A 60 4.87 9.95 5.70
N TYR A 61 3.75 9.98 4.98
CA TYR A 61 3.70 10.36 3.56
C TYR A 61 2.29 10.77 3.14
N GLU A 62 2.19 11.68 2.21
CA GLU A 62 0.94 12.24 1.69
C GLU A 62 0.72 11.90 0.21
N LEU A 63 -0.54 11.80 -0.20
CA LEU A 63 -0.92 11.62 -1.59
C LEU A 63 -0.65 12.89 -2.39
N LEU A 64 0.06 12.75 -3.50
CA LEU A 64 0.24 13.82 -4.48
C LEU A 64 -0.80 13.74 -5.60
N SER A 65 -1.04 14.87 -6.25
CA SER A 65 -1.74 14.90 -7.53
C SER A 65 -0.93 14.18 -8.63
N GLY A 66 -1.61 13.78 -9.71
CA GLY A 66 -0.95 13.18 -10.87
C GLY A 66 -0.80 11.67 -10.83
N SER A 67 -1.57 10.97 -9.99
CA SER A 67 -1.75 9.52 -10.13
C SER A 67 -2.25 9.16 -11.53
N THR A 68 -1.77 8.06 -12.11
CA THR A 68 -2.00 7.71 -13.53
C THR A 68 -2.36 6.24 -13.69
N LEU A 69 -3.21 5.96 -14.68
CA LEU A 69 -3.40 4.58 -15.16
C LEU A 69 -2.18 4.15 -15.99
N THR A 70 -1.88 2.87 -15.96
CA THR A 70 -0.87 2.27 -16.85
C THR A 70 -1.49 1.94 -18.22
N SER A 71 -0.66 1.52 -19.18
CA SER A 71 -1.13 1.11 -20.50
C SER A 71 -2.15 -0.05 -20.45
N ARG A 72 -2.19 -0.81 -19.35
CA ARG A 72 -3.12 -1.91 -19.16
C ARG A 72 -4.56 -1.44 -18.89
N ALA A 73 -4.73 -0.21 -18.38
CA ALA A 73 -6.02 0.41 -18.07
C ALA A 73 -6.18 1.79 -18.72
N GLU A 74 -5.40 2.10 -19.77
CA GLU A 74 -5.32 3.45 -20.38
C GLU A 74 -6.64 3.97 -20.94
N ASN A 75 -7.57 3.08 -21.31
CA ASN A 75 -8.89 3.44 -21.85
C ASN A 75 -9.98 3.58 -20.75
N HIS A 76 -9.56 3.64 -19.49
CA HIS A 76 -10.43 3.83 -18.34
C HIS A 76 -10.31 5.24 -17.78
N ILE A 77 -11.25 5.63 -16.96
CA ILE A 77 -11.25 6.89 -16.21
C ILE A 77 -10.83 6.60 -14.79
N LEU A 78 -9.85 7.38 -14.29
CA LEU A 78 -9.36 7.33 -12.92
C LEU A 78 -9.97 8.46 -12.10
N SER A 79 -10.51 8.13 -10.94
CA SER A 79 -10.85 9.07 -9.88
C SER A 79 -10.13 8.67 -8.59
N VAL A 80 -9.38 9.60 -8.03
CA VAL A 80 -8.70 9.44 -6.73
C VAL A 80 -9.17 10.55 -5.81
N SER A 81 -9.64 10.20 -4.63
CA SER A 81 -10.13 11.14 -3.63
C SER A 81 -9.72 10.72 -2.23
N THR A 82 -9.45 11.69 -1.36
CA THR A 82 -9.25 11.49 0.07
C THR A 82 -10.61 11.31 0.74
N VAL A 83 -10.82 10.20 1.45
CA VAL A 83 -12.02 9.94 2.26
C VAL A 83 -11.85 10.55 3.63
N ASP A 84 -10.69 10.34 4.23
CA ASP A 84 -10.23 10.92 5.48
C ASP A 84 -8.69 11.02 5.46
N GLU A 85 -8.08 11.47 6.58
CA GLU A 85 -6.62 11.69 6.69
C GLU A 85 -5.79 10.43 6.40
N THR A 86 -6.36 9.24 6.55
CA THR A 86 -5.64 7.96 6.43
C THR A 86 -6.15 7.08 5.29
N THR A 87 -7.18 7.53 4.56
CA THR A 87 -7.89 6.69 3.59
C THR A 87 -8.06 7.40 2.25
N ILE A 88 -7.57 6.78 1.20
CA ILE A 88 -7.71 7.21 -0.19
C ILE A 88 -8.68 6.27 -0.91
N ARG A 89 -9.72 6.81 -1.53
CA ARG A 89 -10.62 6.05 -2.42
C ARG A 89 -10.18 6.17 -3.86
N VAL A 90 -10.02 5.03 -4.50
CA VAL A 90 -9.72 4.90 -5.93
C VAL A 90 -10.91 4.27 -6.62
N ILE A 91 -11.33 4.89 -7.73
CA ILE A 91 -12.36 4.35 -8.62
C ILE A 91 -11.81 4.39 -10.05
N VAL A 92 -11.85 3.26 -10.74
CA VAL A 92 -11.49 3.13 -12.16
C VAL A 92 -12.64 2.50 -12.89
N PHE A 93 -13.10 3.13 -13.97
CA PHE A 93 -14.23 2.67 -14.74
C PHE A 93 -14.12 3.05 -16.21
N SER A 94 -14.84 2.34 -17.08
CA SER A 94 -14.96 2.67 -18.49
C SER A 94 -16.36 3.20 -18.82
N THR A 95 -16.44 4.28 -19.60
CA THR A 95 -17.70 4.82 -20.12
C THR A 95 -18.08 4.21 -21.47
N SER A 96 -17.13 3.53 -22.12
CA SER A 96 -17.30 2.84 -23.41
C SER A 96 -17.33 1.32 -23.27
N ASN A 97 -17.42 0.82 -22.04
CA ASN A 97 -17.42 -0.61 -21.72
C ASN A 97 -16.12 -1.35 -22.16
N GLU A 98 -15.01 -0.62 -22.20
CA GLU A 98 -13.68 -1.20 -22.41
C GLU A 98 -13.30 -2.12 -21.25
N VAL A 99 -12.48 -3.13 -21.54
CA VAL A 99 -12.04 -4.10 -20.53
C VAL A 99 -10.56 -4.03 -20.27
N ILE A 100 -10.18 -4.27 -19.04
CA ILE A 100 -8.84 -4.70 -18.67
C ILE A 100 -8.77 -6.20 -18.96
N SER A 101 -7.95 -6.56 -19.94
CA SER A 101 -7.80 -7.95 -20.39
C SER A 101 -7.26 -8.84 -19.28
N ILE A 102 -7.56 -10.13 -19.34
CA ILE A 102 -7.04 -11.16 -18.45
C ILE A 102 -5.50 -11.10 -18.41
N GLY A 103 -4.92 -11.23 -17.23
CA GLY A 103 -3.48 -11.25 -17.01
C GLY A 103 -3.04 -10.54 -15.74
N THR A 104 -1.72 -10.46 -15.56
CA THR A 104 -1.08 -9.85 -14.39
C THR A 104 -0.28 -8.63 -14.81
N GLY A 105 -0.40 -7.53 -14.07
CA GLY A 105 0.42 -6.33 -14.27
C GLY A 105 -0.16 -5.11 -13.56
N ALA A 106 0.65 -4.07 -13.44
CA ALA A 106 0.24 -2.80 -12.87
C ALA A 106 -0.90 -2.19 -13.70
N VAL A 107 -1.93 -1.68 -13.03
CA VAL A 107 -3.07 -0.97 -13.65
C VAL A 107 -3.08 0.51 -13.26
N LEU A 108 -2.40 0.87 -12.17
CA LEU A 108 -2.44 2.21 -11.59
C LEU A 108 -1.11 2.51 -10.89
N ASN A 109 -0.67 3.77 -10.98
CA ASN A 109 0.41 4.36 -10.20
C ASN A 109 -0.16 5.46 -9.31
N LEU A 110 -0.03 5.32 -7.99
CA LEU A 110 -0.37 6.32 -6.99
C LEU A 110 0.90 7.08 -6.59
N ASN A 111 0.88 8.41 -6.69
CA ASN A 111 2.03 9.24 -6.37
C ASN A 111 1.94 9.80 -4.96
N PHE A 112 3.04 9.73 -4.23
CA PHE A 112 3.17 10.19 -2.85
C PHE A 112 4.43 11.04 -2.66
N SER A 113 4.44 11.80 -1.57
CA SER A 113 5.63 12.46 -1.03
C SER A 113 5.87 11.98 0.40
N SER A 114 7.06 11.48 0.69
CA SER A 114 7.46 11.11 2.05
C SER A 114 7.80 12.36 2.87
N ASN A 115 7.47 12.29 4.16
CA ASN A 115 7.83 13.29 5.15
C ASN A 115 9.20 12.95 5.80
N ASN A 116 9.59 13.69 6.83
CA ASN A 116 10.83 13.45 7.57
C ASN A 116 10.62 12.48 8.76
N GLU A 117 9.97 11.35 8.48
CA GLU A 117 9.62 10.33 9.48
C GLU A 117 10.16 8.96 9.02
N PRO A 118 11.45 8.64 9.31
CA PRO A 118 12.02 7.34 8.98
C PRO A 118 11.26 6.20 9.65
N GLY A 119 10.99 5.12 8.89
CA GLY A 119 10.23 3.99 9.41
C GLY A 119 9.66 3.10 8.31
N THR A 120 8.91 2.06 8.69
CA THR A 120 8.19 1.20 7.77
C THR A 120 6.70 1.26 8.08
N TYR A 121 5.91 1.61 7.07
CA TYR A 121 4.49 1.91 7.17
C TYR A 121 3.71 1.01 6.21
N ALA A 122 2.66 0.36 6.72
CA ALA A 122 1.84 -0.53 5.92
C ALA A 122 0.88 0.25 5.01
N LEU A 123 0.67 -0.30 3.81
CA LEU A 123 -0.42 0.04 2.89
C LEU A 123 -1.40 -1.14 2.85
N SER A 124 -2.67 -0.91 3.08
CA SER A 124 -3.69 -1.96 3.04
C SER A 124 -4.91 -1.54 2.26
N MET A 125 -5.53 -2.49 1.55
CA MET A 125 -6.76 -2.27 0.78
C MET A 125 -7.97 -2.78 1.53
N SER A 126 -9.08 -2.04 1.40
CA SER A 126 -10.41 -2.41 1.87
C SER A 126 -11.48 -1.98 0.86
N ASP A 127 -12.74 -2.34 1.10
CA ASP A 127 -13.91 -1.95 0.30
C ASP A 127 -13.71 -2.19 -1.21
N ILE A 128 -13.10 -3.34 -1.53
CA ILE A 128 -12.72 -3.68 -2.90
C ILE A 128 -13.96 -4.18 -3.65
N VAL A 129 -14.24 -3.55 -4.78
CA VAL A 129 -15.25 -3.95 -5.74
C VAL A 129 -14.60 -4.12 -7.10
N LEU A 130 -14.83 -5.24 -7.74
CA LEU A 130 -14.39 -5.56 -9.10
C LEU A 130 -15.58 -6.01 -9.92
N SER A 131 -15.77 -5.49 -11.13
CA SER A 131 -16.91 -5.83 -11.97
C SER A 131 -16.53 -6.14 -13.41
N ASP A 132 -17.32 -7.02 -14.02
CA ASP A 132 -17.25 -7.37 -15.45
C ASP A 132 -18.06 -6.38 -16.33
N GLN A 133 -18.10 -6.64 -17.63
CA GLN A 133 -18.83 -5.84 -18.64
C GLN A 133 -20.35 -5.80 -18.42
N ASN A 134 -20.92 -6.75 -17.69
CA ASN A 134 -22.33 -6.81 -17.38
C ASN A 134 -22.67 -6.14 -16.04
N GLY A 135 -21.67 -5.60 -15.34
CA GLY A 135 -21.81 -5.05 -14.00
C GLY A 135 -21.91 -6.11 -12.91
N ALA A 136 -21.61 -7.38 -13.22
CA ALA A 136 -21.60 -8.42 -12.22
C ALA A 136 -20.33 -8.32 -11.36
N ALA A 137 -20.49 -8.48 -10.04
CA ALA A 137 -19.36 -8.47 -9.12
C ALA A 137 -18.48 -9.70 -9.31
N LEU A 138 -17.17 -9.50 -9.39
CA LEU A 138 -16.14 -10.53 -9.45
C LEU A 138 -15.53 -10.73 -8.07
N GLY A 139 -15.27 -11.98 -7.70
CA GLY A 139 -14.53 -12.29 -6.47
C GLY A 139 -13.10 -11.77 -6.58
N VAL A 140 -12.61 -11.11 -5.53
CA VAL A 140 -11.28 -10.49 -5.48
C VAL A 140 -10.69 -10.59 -4.09
N SER A 141 -9.38 -10.80 -4.01
CA SER A 141 -8.56 -10.71 -2.80
C SER A 141 -7.56 -9.57 -2.93
N SER A 142 -6.89 -9.20 -1.84
CA SER A 142 -5.81 -8.23 -1.89
C SER A 142 -4.64 -8.60 -0.99
N THR A 143 -3.46 -8.15 -1.38
CA THR A 143 -2.25 -8.17 -0.56
C THR A 143 -1.74 -6.74 -0.43
N GLY A 144 -1.56 -6.29 0.80
CA GLY A 144 -1.00 -4.98 1.10
C GLY A 144 0.50 -4.92 0.82
N GLY A 145 1.03 -3.69 0.81
CA GLY A 145 2.45 -3.39 0.69
C GLY A 145 2.99 -2.62 1.88
N ASN A 146 4.25 -2.23 1.80
CA ASN A 146 4.90 -1.37 2.80
C ASN A 146 5.66 -0.24 2.10
N VAL A 147 5.66 0.92 2.73
CA VAL A 147 6.57 2.03 2.39
C VAL A 147 7.62 2.10 3.50
N THR A 148 8.90 1.93 3.13
CA THR A 148 10.02 2.12 4.04
C THR A 148 10.68 3.46 3.72
N ILE A 149 10.55 4.42 4.65
CA ILE A 149 11.19 5.73 4.55
C ILE A 149 12.57 5.62 5.18
N LEU A 150 13.60 5.87 4.37
CA LEU A 150 15.01 5.77 4.73
C LEU A 150 15.53 7.14 5.20
N GLY A 151 16.08 7.18 6.38
CA GLY A 151 16.71 8.39 6.92
C GLY A 151 17.27 8.17 8.32
N PRO A 152 18.23 9.00 8.75
CA PRO A 152 18.65 9.04 10.13
C PRO A 152 17.56 9.70 10.99
N GLN A 153 17.44 9.23 12.21
CA GLN A 153 16.59 9.83 13.24
C GLN A 153 17.36 9.84 14.55
N TYR A 154 17.47 10.99 15.17
CA TYR A 154 18.19 11.09 16.43
C TYR A 154 17.23 11.19 17.61
N ASP A 155 17.64 10.56 18.72
CA ASP A 155 17.02 10.73 20.02
C ASP A 155 18.00 11.39 21.00
N LEU A 156 17.53 12.44 21.67
CA LEU A 156 18.26 13.15 22.72
C LEU A 156 17.71 12.74 24.08
N VAL A 157 18.43 11.89 24.78
CA VAL A 157 18.06 11.47 26.15
C VAL A 157 18.09 12.66 27.14
N THR A 158 18.86 13.70 26.83
CA THR A 158 19.03 14.88 27.67
C THR A 158 18.71 16.15 26.89
N THR A 159 17.59 16.79 27.22
CA THR A 159 17.13 18.03 26.56
C THR A 159 17.67 19.31 27.21
N ALA A 160 18.27 19.20 28.38
CA ALA A 160 18.88 20.34 29.12
C ALA A 160 20.11 19.89 29.88
N ILE A 161 21.18 20.67 29.82
CA ILE A 161 22.39 20.49 30.60
C ILE A 161 22.41 21.56 31.68
N ASN A 162 22.48 21.16 32.94
CA ASN A 162 22.62 22.07 34.06
C ASN A 162 23.99 21.85 34.74
N PHE A 163 24.83 22.84 34.64
CA PHE A 163 26.18 22.80 35.27
C PHE A 163 26.18 23.15 36.76
N GLY A 164 25.03 23.60 37.31
CA GLY A 164 24.97 24.08 38.70
C GLY A 164 25.86 25.30 38.94
N GLU A 165 26.32 25.47 40.20
CA GLU A 165 27.25 26.54 40.53
C GLU A 165 28.68 26.11 40.20
N ILE A 166 29.36 26.89 39.35
CA ILE A 166 30.75 26.65 38.96
C ILE A 166 31.66 27.66 39.70
N PRO A 167 32.63 27.21 40.54
CA PRO A 167 33.57 28.10 41.19
C PRO A 167 34.41 28.90 40.19
N LEU A 168 34.80 30.11 40.58
CA LEU A 168 35.63 30.98 39.74
C LEU A 168 36.96 30.27 39.38
N ASN A 169 37.37 30.34 38.10
CA ASN A 169 38.54 29.69 37.52
C ASN A 169 38.54 28.16 37.55
N SER A 170 37.36 27.53 37.60
CA SER A 170 37.17 26.08 37.40
C SER A 170 36.44 25.78 36.11
N THR A 171 36.58 24.53 35.62
CA THR A 171 35.87 24.00 34.46
C THR A 171 35.04 22.79 34.85
N GLN A 172 33.88 22.66 34.27
CA GLN A 172 33.02 21.51 34.45
C GLN A 172 32.59 20.95 33.08
N GLN A 173 32.52 19.62 32.94
CA GLN A 173 32.11 18.93 31.73
C GLN A 173 30.92 18.05 32.02
N GLN A 174 29.99 18.00 31.07
CA GLN A 174 28.91 17.04 31.04
C GLN A 174 28.80 16.43 29.65
N SER A 175 28.44 15.16 29.61
CA SER A 175 28.27 14.43 28.37
C SER A 175 26.77 14.37 27.99
N VAL A 176 26.50 14.54 26.71
CA VAL A 176 25.17 14.31 26.09
C VAL A 176 25.32 13.10 25.21
N ASN A 177 24.42 12.12 25.42
CA ASN A 177 24.34 10.98 24.57
C ASN A 177 23.29 11.26 23.48
N VAL A 178 23.70 11.06 22.23
CA VAL A 178 22.85 11.09 21.05
C VAL A 178 22.84 9.68 20.48
N SER A 179 21.65 9.12 20.29
CA SER A 179 21.47 7.83 19.61
C SER A 179 20.77 8.03 18.27
N ASN A 180 21.15 7.22 17.28
CA ASN A 180 20.44 7.12 16.02
C ASN A 180 19.38 6.03 16.15
N THR A 181 18.11 6.39 16.03
CA THR A 181 16.96 5.47 16.04
C THR A 181 16.36 5.26 14.64
N GLY A 182 16.92 5.95 13.62
CA GLY A 182 16.54 5.78 12.22
C GLY A 182 17.14 4.52 11.59
N ASN A 183 16.87 4.33 10.33
CA ASN A 183 17.31 3.17 9.54
C ASN A 183 18.47 3.47 8.59
N GLN A 184 19.11 4.63 8.75
CA GLN A 184 20.31 5.07 8.05
C GLN A 184 21.28 5.72 9.05
N ASP A 185 22.57 5.78 8.71
CA ASP A 185 23.59 6.45 9.54
C ASP A 185 23.35 7.96 9.62
N LEU A 186 23.75 8.56 10.77
CA LEU A 186 23.73 10.01 10.99
C LEU A 186 24.75 10.72 10.12
#